data_e9ef7e9ade9944d2fcfc165d9d8cb1fc
#
_entry.id   e9ef7e9ade9944d2fcfc165d9d8cb1fc
#
_cell.length_a   1.000
_cell.length_b   1.000
_cell.length_c   1.000
_cell.angle_alpha   90.00
_cell.angle_beta   90.00
_cell.angle_gamma   90.00
#
_symmetry.space_group_name_H-M   'P 1'
#
loop_
_entity.id
_entity.type
_entity.pdbx_description
1 polymer ?
#
loop_
_entity_poly.entity_id
_entity_poly.type
_entity_poly.pdbx_seq_one_letter_code
_entity_poly.pdbx_strand_id
1 'polypeptide(L)'
;DTAVIFTNGSITDSATLGDYETPAVENMDYGAASSLWKKASERFYNLGNPDKFFADRDASEWVSFTLTTKNHLLLNEITRITTQEPGNALNSFISTTPITSLGQKDVNMSIVVHHQPHFTSQKPNETVIWGYFLYPRRRGEFVDKQYIKMNGKEMLEELIGQLSKVDPGPVNIREKETEIFDSVINNIPVYMPYASALFN
;
A
#
# COMPACT_ATOMS: atom_id res chain seq x y z
N ASP A 1 -32.02 -21.66 16.91
CA ASP A 1 -31.82 -20.80 15.70
C ASP A 1 -30.35 -20.68 15.43
N THR A 2 -29.94 -20.97 14.20
CA THR A 2 -28.53 -20.84 13.78
C THR A 2 -28.37 -19.54 13.00
N ALA A 3 -27.49 -18.65 13.45
CA ALA A 3 -27.12 -17.45 12.70
C ALA A 3 -25.91 -17.78 11.81
N VAL A 4 -25.96 -17.35 10.55
CA VAL A 4 -24.84 -17.43 9.62
C VAL A 4 -24.37 -16.01 9.34
N ILE A 5 -23.10 -15.75 9.65
CA ILE A 5 -22.44 -14.48 9.33
C ILE A 5 -21.66 -14.68 8.03
N PHE A 6 -22.02 -13.89 7.02
CA PHE A 6 -21.40 -13.95 5.70
C PHE A 6 -20.55 -12.70 5.48
N THR A 7 -19.23 -12.87 5.47
CA THR A 7 -18.26 -11.80 5.19
C THR A 7 -17.65 -12.03 3.81
N ASN A 8 -18.10 -11.26 2.83
CA ASN A 8 -17.79 -11.48 1.41
C ASN A 8 -16.96 -10.37 0.78
N GLY A 9 -16.37 -9.51 1.58
CA GLY A 9 -15.52 -8.42 1.11
C GLY A 9 -14.05 -8.75 1.28
N SER A 10 -13.47 -9.57 0.41
CA SER A 10 -12.01 -9.79 0.41
C SER A 10 -11.33 -8.82 -0.55
N ILE A 11 -10.56 -7.87 -0.03
CA ILE A 11 -9.77 -6.94 -0.85
C ILE A 11 -8.59 -7.64 -1.55
N THR A 12 -8.22 -8.82 -1.08
CA THR A 12 -7.07 -9.59 -1.59
C THR A 12 -7.48 -10.72 -2.52
N ASP A 13 -8.78 -10.97 -2.71
CA ASP A 13 -9.28 -12.12 -3.45
C ASP A 13 -8.80 -12.18 -4.92
N SER A 14 -8.71 -11.02 -5.56
CA SER A 14 -8.18 -10.89 -6.93
C SER A 14 -6.83 -10.16 -6.95
N ALA A 15 -6.16 -10.06 -5.81
CA ALA A 15 -4.88 -9.39 -5.73
C ALA A 15 -3.78 -10.17 -6.48
N THR A 16 -2.86 -9.43 -7.04
CA THR A 16 -1.65 -9.98 -7.68
C THR A 16 -0.41 -9.45 -6.99
N LEU A 17 0.65 -10.20 -7.04
CA LEU A 17 1.93 -9.87 -6.43
C LEU A 17 2.97 -9.57 -7.51
N GLY A 18 3.77 -8.56 -7.27
CA GLY A 18 5.04 -8.35 -7.94
C GLY A 18 6.20 -8.74 -7.02
N ASP A 19 7.37 -8.26 -7.36
CA ASP A 19 8.58 -8.37 -6.56
C ASP A 19 9.44 -7.10 -6.69
N TYR A 20 10.68 -7.18 -6.20
CA TYR A 20 11.58 -6.02 -6.22
C TYR A 20 11.87 -5.50 -7.62
N GLU A 21 11.94 -6.38 -8.63
CA GLU A 21 12.27 -6.05 -10.03
C GLU A 21 11.04 -6.08 -10.95
N THR A 22 9.92 -6.66 -10.51
CA THR A 22 8.74 -6.89 -11.35
C THR A 22 7.51 -6.24 -10.73
N PRO A 23 6.74 -5.42 -11.46
CA PRO A 23 5.48 -4.86 -10.96
C PRO A 23 4.43 -5.97 -10.78
N ALA A 24 3.44 -5.71 -9.93
CA ALA A 24 2.24 -6.54 -9.87
C ALA A 24 1.44 -6.43 -11.17
N VAL A 25 0.87 -7.53 -11.62
CA VAL A 25 0.10 -7.59 -12.88
C VAL A 25 -1.33 -7.14 -12.61
N GLU A 26 -1.85 -6.25 -13.46
CA GLU A 26 -3.27 -5.89 -13.41
C GLU A 26 -4.15 -7.12 -13.61
N ASN A 27 -5.07 -7.36 -12.70
CA ASN A 27 -6.04 -8.43 -12.77
C ASN A 27 -7.45 -7.85 -12.96
N MET A 28 -8.15 -8.33 -13.99
CA MET A 28 -9.49 -7.88 -14.34
C MET A 28 -10.59 -8.81 -13.81
N ASP A 29 -10.21 -9.97 -13.27
CA ASP A 29 -11.14 -10.99 -12.85
C ASP A 29 -11.73 -10.67 -11.47
N TYR A 30 -13.00 -10.99 -11.32
CA TYR A 30 -13.65 -11.06 -10.01
C TYR A 30 -13.19 -12.34 -9.31
N GLY A 31 -12.75 -12.22 -8.07
CA GLY A 31 -12.34 -13.37 -7.29
C GLY A 31 -13.51 -14.28 -6.87
N ALA A 32 -13.18 -15.34 -6.14
CA ALA A 32 -14.12 -16.34 -5.69
C ALA A 32 -15.15 -15.77 -4.69
N ALA A 33 -14.72 -14.83 -3.82
CA ALA A 33 -15.61 -14.18 -2.86
C ALA A 33 -16.68 -13.33 -3.57
N SER A 34 -16.28 -12.56 -4.59
CA SER A 34 -17.21 -11.79 -5.42
C SER A 34 -18.21 -12.68 -6.15
N SER A 35 -17.72 -13.78 -6.72
CA SER A 35 -18.58 -14.77 -7.41
C SER A 35 -19.56 -15.45 -6.46
N LEU A 36 -19.11 -15.74 -5.24
CA LEU A 36 -19.98 -16.31 -4.21
C LEU A 36 -21.06 -15.31 -3.78
N TRP A 37 -20.69 -14.05 -3.57
CA TRP A 37 -21.66 -13.01 -3.22
C TRP A 37 -22.70 -12.80 -4.32
N LYS A 38 -22.32 -12.78 -5.59
CA LYS A 38 -23.27 -12.70 -6.71
C LYS A 38 -24.27 -13.85 -6.67
N LYS A 39 -23.81 -15.09 -6.56
CA LYS A 39 -24.69 -16.27 -6.45
C LYS A 39 -25.58 -16.24 -5.21
N ALA A 40 -25.09 -15.77 -4.08
CA ALA A 40 -25.87 -15.68 -2.86
C ALA A 40 -26.95 -14.58 -2.96
N SER A 41 -26.63 -13.41 -3.54
CA SER A 41 -27.59 -12.30 -3.70
C SER A 41 -28.71 -12.60 -4.69
N GLU A 42 -28.48 -13.45 -5.69
CA GLU A 42 -29.53 -13.97 -6.58
C GLU A 42 -30.57 -14.79 -5.82
N ARG A 43 -30.17 -15.44 -4.74
CA ARG A 43 -31.02 -16.32 -3.93
C ARG A 43 -31.64 -15.64 -2.70
N PHE A 44 -30.96 -14.65 -2.17
CA PHE A 44 -31.34 -13.96 -0.94
C PHE A 44 -31.30 -12.43 -1.16
N TYR A 45 -32.50 -11.83 -1.28
CA TYR A 45 -32.68 -10.40 -1.61
C TYR A 45 -32.06 -9.42 -0.59
N ASN A 46 -31.80 -9.87 0.64
CA ASN A 46 -31.28 -9.06 1.73
C ASN A 46 -29.73 -9.02 1.80
N LEU A 47 -29.04 -9.64 0.87
CA LEU A 47 -27.58 -9.65 0.82
C LEU A 47 -26.96 -8.49 0.03
N GLY A 48 -27.77 -7.48 -0.31
CA GLY A 48 -27.32 -6.30 -1.04
C GLY A 48 -27.13 -6.56 -2.54
N ASN A 49 -26.52 -5.59 -3.22
CA ASN A 49 -26.28 -5.67 -4.66
C ASN A 49 -24.77 -5.67 -4.94
N PRO A 50 -24.15 -6.81 -5.20
CA PRO A 50 -22.73 -6.92 -5.48
C PRO A 50 -22.29 -6.14 -6.73
N ASP A 51 -23.16 -5.98 -7.74
CA ASP A 51 -22.79 -5.23 -8.94
C ASP A 51 -22.59 -3.74 -8.66
N LYS A 52 -23.28 -3.17 -7.68
CA LYS A 52 -23.00 -1.80 -7.23
C LYS A 52 -21.66 -1.68 -6.50
N PHE A 53 -21.30 -2.71 -5.75
CA PHE A 53 -20.05 -2.76 -5.01
C PHE A 53 -18.84 -2.85 -5.95
N PHE A 54 -18.96 -3.60 -7.04
CA PHE A 54 -17.89 -3.82 -8.01
C PHE A 54 -17.99 -2.94 -9.26
N ALA A 55 -18.89 -1.94 -9.28
CA ALA A 55 -19.23 -1.18 -10.48
C ALA A 55 -18.06 -0.30 -11.00
N ASP A 56 -17.30 0.29 -10.09
CA ASP A 56 -16.23 1.22 -10.43
C ASP A 56 -14.88 0.72 -9.91
N ARG A 57 -14.17 0.00 -10.74
CA ARG A 57 -12.87 -0.52 -10.39
C ARG A 57 -11.81 0.58 -10.29
N ASP A 58 -11.84 1.55 -11.19
CA ASP A 58 -10.84 2.63 -11.22
C ASP A 58 -10.91 3.48 -9.95
N ALA A 59 -12.10 3.61 -9.35
CA ALA A 59 -12.27 4.25 -8.05
C ALA A 59 -11.96 3.32 -6.87
N SER A 60 -11.91 2.01 -7.08
CA SER A 60 -11.78 1.00 -6.02
C SER A 60 -10.38 0.38 -5.92
N GLU A 61 -9.58 0.49 -6.95
CA GLU A 61 -8.26 -0.14 -7.00
C GLU A 61 -7.23 0.56 -6.11
N TRP A 62 -6.36 -0.23 -5.51
CA TRP A 62 -5.16 0.23 -4.82
C TRP A 62 -3.93 -0.52 -5.33
N VAL A 63 -2.79 0.14 -5.18
CA VAL A 63 -1.50 -0.55 -5.19
C VAL A 63 -0.87 -0.35 -3.82
N SER A 64 -0.43 -1.42 -3.22
CA SER A 64 0.32 -1.40 -1.97
C SER A 64 1.70 -2.01 -2.16
N PHE A 65 2.56 -1.83 -1.17
CA PHE A 65 3.83 -2.54 -1.10
C PHE A 65 4.17 -2.88 0.35
N THR A 66 4.89 -3.99 0.53
CA THR A 66 5.49 -4.37 1.81
C THR A 66 6.99 -4.37 1.65
N LEU A 67 7.64 -3.43 2.31
CA LEU A 67 9.09 -3.25 2.31
C LEU A 67 9.69 -3.89 3.55
N THR A 68 10.70 -4.72 3.39
CA THR A 68 11.53 -5.26 4.47
C THR A 68 12.99 -4.85 4.25
N THR A 69 13.59 -4.21 5.26
CA THR A 69 14.99 -3.77 5.22
C THR A 69 15.78 -4.32 6.40
N LYS A 70 17.11 -4.42 6.26
CA LYS A 70 18.03 -4.84 7.33
C LYS A 70 18.51 -3.70 8.22
N ASN A 71 18.12 -2.47 7.93
CA ASN A 71 18.47 -1.31 8.74
C ASN A 71 17.23 -0.51 9.14
N HIS A 72 17.40 0.45 10.03
CA HIS A 72 16.32 1.26 10.56
C HIS A 72 16.29 2.69 10.00
N LEU A 73 17.04 3.00 8.96
CA LEU A 73 17.14 4.38 8.43
C LEU A 73 15.77 4.94 8.03
N LEU A 74 15.01 4.19 7.24
CA LEU A 74 13.65 4.60 6.86
C LEU A 74 12.72 4.70 8.06
N LEU A 75 12.77 3.74 8.97
CA LEU A 75 11.98 3.75 10.19
C LEU A 75 12.27 4.99 11.04
N ASN A 76 13.55 5.30 11.25
CA ASN A 76 13.99 6.45 12.02
C ASN A 76 13.50 7.76 11.38
N GLU A 77 13.59 7.85 10.06
CA GLU A 77 13.13 9.04 9.34
C GLU A 77 11.62 9.20 9.40
N ILE A 78 10.86 8.13 9.22
CA ILE A 78 9.41 8.14 9.35
C ILE A 78 8.99 8.53 10.78
N THR A 79 9.64 7.95 11.80
CA THR A 79 9.41 8.27 13.21
C THR A 79 9.71 9.75 13.49
N ARG A 80 10.81 10.28 12.96
CA ARG A 80 11.18 11.69 13.09
C ARG A 80 10.12 12.62 12.51
N ILE A 81 9.65 12.33 11.29
CA ILE A 81 8.67 13.15 10.58
C ILE A 81 7.29 13.09 11.28
N THR A 82 6.89 11.91 11.72
CA THR A 82 5.57 11.73 12.36
C THR A 82 5.57 12.09 13.84
N THR A 83 6.74 12.25 14.47
CA THR A 83 6.90 12.38 15.93
C THR A 83 6.26 11.24 16.73
N GLN A 84 6.08 10.08 16.10
CA GLN A 84 5.45 8.91 16.71
C GLN A 84 6.42 7.75 16.76
N GLU A 85 6.67 7.26 17.97
CA GLU A 85 7.49 6.07 18.16
C GLU A 85 6.77 4.82 17.64
N PRO A 86 7.50 3.91 16.97
CA PRO A 86 6.99 2.60 16.61
C PRO A 86 6.52 1.87 17.88
N GLY A 87 5.30 1.44 17.89
CA GLY A 87 4.79 0.73 19.04
C GLY A 87 3.81 1.50 19.92
N ASN A 88 3.60 2.77 19.71
CA ASN A 88 2.40 3.41 20.21
C ASN A 88 1.17 2.79 19.53
N ALA A 89 0.07 2.69 20.27
CA ALA A 89 -1.14 1.95 19.88
C ALA A 89 -1.76 2.41 18.54
N LEU A 90 -1.33 3.53 18.03
CA LEU A 90 -1.66 4.06 16.72
C LEU A 90 -0.44 3.85 15.81
N ASN A 91 -0.62 3.14 14.73
CA ASN A 91 0.39 2.99 13.69
C ASN A 91 0.90 4.37 13.26
N SER A 92 2.20 4.51 13.13
CA SER A 92 2.77 5.71 12.52
C SER A 92 2.22 5.83 11.11
N PHE A 93 1.52 6.90 10.83
CA PHE A 93 0.85 7.11 9.55
C PHE A 93 1.39 8.39 8.91
N ILE A 94 1.92 8.27 7.71
CA ILE A 94 2.30 9.41 6.88
C ILE A 94 1.39 9.40 5.67
N SER A 95 0.67 10.49 5.48
CA SER A 95 0.06 10.80 4.20
C SER A 95 0.88 11.92 3.56
N THR A 96 1.61 11.60 2.53
CA THR A 96 2.27 12.61 1.71
C THR A 96 1.30 13.05 0.63
N THR A 97 0.85 14.29 0.69
CA THR A 97 0.10 14.93 -0.39
C THR A 97 1.02 15.93 -1.07
N PRO A 98 1.77 15.56 -2.10
CA PRO A 98 2.56 16.54 -2.82
C PRO A 98 1.60 17.47 -3.55
N ILE A 99 1.68 18.75 -3.23
CA ILE A 99 1.18 19.79 -4.13
C ILE A 99 2.20 19.83 -5.26
N THR A 100 1.96 19.08 -6.33
CA THR A 100 2.83 19.14 -7.49
C THR A 100 2.70 20.50 -8.14
N SER A 101 3.81 21.03 -8.63
CA SER A 101 3.88 22.27 -9.44
C SER A 101 3.01 22.22 -10.71
N LEU A 102 2.44 21.07 -11.05
CA LEU A 102 1.57 20.81 -12.19
C LEU A 102 0.09 20.81 -11.84
N GLY A 103 -0.30 21.20 -10.62
CA GLY A 103 -1.71 21.23 -10.20
C GLY A 103 -2.39 19.85 -10.13
N GLN A 104 -1.65 18.78 -10.21
CA GLN A 104 -2.16 17.43 -9.93
C GLN A 104 -2.38 17.32 -8.42
N LYS A 105 -3.58 17.62 -8.00
CA LYS A 105 -4.08 17.23 -6.68
C LYS A 105 -4.19 15.72 -6.69
N ASP A 106 -3.86 15.10 -5.56
CA ASP A 106 -4.28 13.73 -5.24
C ASP A 106 -3.31 12.59 -5.60
N VAL A 107 -2.00 12.81 -5.52
CA VAL A 107 -1.05 11.70 -5.46
C VAL A 107 -0.80 11.36 -4.00
N ASN A 108 -1.60 10.48 -3.44
CA ASN A 108 -1.51 10.11 -2.04
C ASN A 108 -0.80 8.77 -1.88
N MET A 109 0.41 8.80 -1.34
CA MET A 109 1.04 7.63 -0.75
C MET A 109 0.84 7.67 0.75
N SER A 110 0.37 6.57 1.30
CA SER A 110 0.24 6.39 2.75
C SER A 110 1.22 5.34 3.22
N ILE A 111 1.90 5.63 4.33
CA ILE A 111 2.85 4.73 4.95
C ILE A 111 2.35 4.35 6.33
N VAL A 112 2.38 3.08 6.62
CA VAL A 112 2.02 2.50 7.91
C VAL A 112 3.22 1.75 8.47
N VAL A 113 3.63 2.13 9.66
CA VAL A 113 4.67 1.44 10.39
C VAL A 113 4.04 0.78 11.62
N HIS A 114 3.99 -0.53 11.59
CA HIS A 114 3.51 -1.34 12.69
C HIS A 114 4.53 -1.43 13.83
N HIS A 115 4.13 -2.05 14.94
CA HIS A 115 5.09 -2.50 15.95
C HIS A 115 6.20 -3.33 15.32
N GLN A 116 7.41 -3.14 15.78
CA GLN A 116 8.55 -3.95 15.40
C GLN A 116 8.97 -4.84 16.59
N PRO A 117 9.12 -6.14 16.44
CA PRO A 117 8.84 -6.93 15.24
C PRO A 117 7.33 -7.04 14.95
N HIS A 118 6.94 -6.92 13.69
CA HIS A 118 5.55 -7.12 13.28
C HIS A 118 5.19 -8.59 13.10
N PHE A 119 6.14 -9.38 12.60
CA PHE A 119 5.99 -10.83 12.45
C PHE A 119 6.82 -11.58 13.51
N THR A 120 6.31 -12.72 13.97
CA THR A 120 7.02 -13.58 14.94
C THR A 120 8.37 -14.09 14.43
N SER A 121 8.53 -14.22 13.12
CA SER A 121 9.78 -14.63 12.46
C SER A 121 10.72 -13.49 12.09
N GLN A 122 10.30 -12.24 12.31
CA GLN A 122 11.09 -11.05 11.98
C GLN A 122 12.30 -10.96 12.90
N LYS A 123 13.48 -10.75 12.34
CA LYS A 123 14.72 -10.61 13.10
C LYS A 123 14.81 -9.21 13.74
N PRO A 124 15.55 -9.07 14.86
CA PRO A 124 15.66 -7.79 15.57
C PRO A 124 16.26 -6.63 14.74
N ASN A 125 17.04 -6.95 13.71
CA ASN A 125 17.64 -5.96 12.82
C ASN A 125 16.83 -5.75 11.52
N GLU A 126 15.64 -6.32 11.43
CA GLU A 126 14.76 -6.15 10.28
C GLU A 126 13.65 -5.15 10.62
N THR A 127 13.32 -4.31 9.64
CA THR A 127 12.19 -3.38 9.69
C THR A 127 11.20 -3.72 8.59
N VAL A 128 9.92 -3.79 8.92
CA VAL A 128 8.83 -3.98 7.97
C VAL A 128 7.98 -2.73 7.92
N ILE A 129 7.80 -2.21 6.71
CA ILE A 129 7.00 -1.01 6.43
C ILE A 129 5.97 -1.39 5.37
N TRP A 130 4.73 -0.97 5.58
CA TRP A 130 3.66 -1.09 4.60
C TRP A 130 3.30 0.27 4.03
N GLY A 131 3.15 0.33 2.72
CA GLY A 131 2.71 1.54 2.03
C GLY A 131 1.65 1.23 0.98
N TYR A 132 0.85 2.25 0.61
CA TYR A 132 -0.13 2.10 -0.44
C TYR A 132 -0.43 3.41 -1.17
N PHE A 133 -0.87 3.29 -2.42
CA PHE A 133 -1.28 4.37 -3.30
C PHE A 133 -2.77 4.21 -3.62
N LEU A 134 -3.56 5.23 -3.30
CA LEU A 134 -5.02 5.23 -3.49
C LEU A 134 -5.42 5.48 -4.95
N TYR A 135 -4.52 6.05 -5.74
CA TYR A 135 -4.76 6.39 -7.15
C TYR A 135 -3.65 5.77 -8.01
N PRO A 136 -3.68 4.45 -8.19
CA PRO A 136 -2.55 3.72 -8.79
C PRO A 136 -2.26 4.07 -10.24
N ARG A 137 -3.21 4.67 -10.95
CA ARG A 137 -3.00 5.14 -12.34
C ARG A 137 -2.35 6.52 -12.42
N ARG A 138 -2.17 7.21 -11.29
CA ARG A 138 -1.37 8.44 -11.22
C ARG A 138 0.11 8.12 -11.34
N ARG A 139 0.86 9.09 -11.81
CA ARG A 139 2.32 8.97 -11.93
C ARG A 139 2.98 9.44 -10.64
N GLY A 140 4.05 8.77 -10.27
CA GLY A 140 4.92 9.23 -9.21
C GLY A 140 5.57 10.58 -9.55
N GLU A 141 6.06 11.24 -8.54
CA GLU A 141 6.71 12.53 -8.68
C GLU A 141 8.22 12.39 -8.94
N PHE A 142 8.83 11.38 -8.34
CA PHE A 142 10.26 11.09 -8.46
C PHE A 142 10.51 10.01 -9.50
N VAL A 143 9.62 9.03 -9.56
CA VAL A 143 9.60 8.03 -10.62
C VAL A 143 8.46 8.38 -11.57
N ASP A 144 8.79 8.90 -12.76
CA ASP A 144 7.80 9.31 -13.77
C ASP A 144 7.11 8.12 -14.42
N LYS A 145 6.40 7.32 -13.60
CA LYS A 145 5.70 6.09 -13.97
C LYS A 145 4.41 5.97 -13.16
N GLN A 146 3.38 5.34 -13.71
CA GLN A 146 2.16 5.06 -12.96
C GLN A 146 2.48 4.07 -11.81
N TYR A 147 1.92 4.31 -10.62
CA TYR A 147 2.17 3.43 -9.46
C TYR A 147 1.86 1.96 -9.74
N ILE A 148 0.78 1.69 -10.48
CA ILE A 148 0.39 0.33 -10.89
C ILE A 148 1.42 -0.36 -11.79
N LYS A 149 2.33 0.39 -12.39
CA LYS A 149 3.41 -0.12 -13.27
C LYS A 149 4.77 -0.15 -12.58
N MET A 150 4.87 0.35 -11.35
CA MET A 150 6.12 0.35 -10.60
C MET A 150 6.41 -1.03 -10.01
N ASN A 151 7.67 -1.44 -10.09
CA ASN A 151 8.19 -2.55 -9.31
C ASN A 151 8.56 -2.10 -7.89
N GLY A 152 8.98 -3.04 -7.03
CA GLY A 152 9.32 -2.71 -5.65
C GLY A 152 10.47 -1.72 -5.51
N LYS A 153 11.47 -1.78 -6.38
CA LYS A 153 12.60 -0.83 -6.40
C LYS A 153 12.14 0.59 -6.69
N GLU A 154 11.33 0.76 -7.72
CA GLU A 154 10.77 2.05 -8.13
C GLU A 154 9.84 2.64 -7.05
N MET A 155 9.06 1.80 -6.36
CA MET A 155 8.24 2.23 -5.22
C MET A 155 9.09 2.72 -4.04
N LEU A 156 10.23 2.09 -3.78
CA LEU A 156 11.18 2.54 -2.77
C LEU A 156 11.83 3.88 -3.15
N GLU A 157 12.21 4.06 -4.40
CA GLU A 157 12.75 5.32 -4.91
C GLU A 157 11.74 6.46 -4.75
N GLU A 158 10.48 6.22 -5.11
CA GLU A 158 9.39 7.16 -4.90
C GLU A 158 9.20 7.49 -3.41
N LEU A 159 9.24 6.49 -2.52
CA LEU A 159 9.15 6.69 -1.08
C LEU A 159 10.28 7.57 -0.55
N ILE A 160 11.53 7.30 -0.91
CA ILE A 160 12.68 8.10 -0.49
C ILE A 160 12.53 9.54 -0.99
N GLY A 161 12.11 9.71 -2.22
CA GLY A 161 11.82 11.01 -2.80
C GLY A 161 10.75 11.79 -2.03
N GLN A 162 9.64 11.16 -1.73
CA GLN A 162 8.53 11.76 -0.97
C GLN A 162 8.96 12.15 0.45
N LEU A 163 9.65 11.28 1.17
CA LEU A 163 10.15 11.55 2.51
C LEU A 163 11.12 12.74 2.52
N SER A 164 12.00 12.83 1.52
CA SER A 164 12.97 13.92 1.41
C SER A 164 12.34 15.31 1.21
N LYS A 165 11.10 15.37 0.76
CA LYS A 165 10.36 16.64 0.58
C LYS A 165 9.64 17.12 1.83
N VAL A 166 9.20 16.18 2.68
CA VAL A 166 8.33 16.51 3.82
C VAL A 166 9.09 17.36 4.82
N ASP A 167 10.30 17.00 5.13
CA ASP A 167 11.19 17.76 6.02
C ASP A 167 12.64 17.33 5.78
N PRO A 168 13.47 18.19 5.18
CA PRO A 168 14.90 17.91 5.04
C PRO A 168 15.58 18.00 6.40
N GLY A 169 15.38 16.98 7.24
CA GLY A 169 15.97 16.89 8.58
C GLY A 169 17.51 16.88 8.58
N PRO A 170 18.12 16.67 9.74
CA PRO A 170 19.58 16.67 9.88
C PRO A 170 20.27 15.55 9.08
N VAL A 171 19.54 14.54 8.70
CA VAL A 171 19.98 13.45 7.82
C VAL A 171 19.25 13.60 6.50
N ASN A 172 19.97 13.94 5.44
CA ASN A 172 19.38 13.92 4.11
C ASN A 172 19.20 12.45 3.66
N ILE A 173 17.99 11.97 3.66
CA ILE A 173 17.67 10.58 3.31
C ILE A 173 18.06 10.24 1.86
N ARG A 174 18.07 11.22 0.97
CA ARG A 174 18.57 11.07 -0.41
C ARG A 174 20.07 10.75 -0.46
N GLU A 175 20.87 11.32 0.42
CA GLU A 175 22.29 11.00 0.50
C GLU A 175 22.54 9.57 1.05
N LYS A 176 21.54 8.99 1.68
CA LYS A 176 21.54 7.62 2.20
C LYS A 176 20.86 6.59 1.28
N GLU A 177 20.46 7.01 0.10
CA GLU A 177 19.69 6.18 -0.84
C GLU A 177 20.40 4.86 -1.13
N THR A 178 21.68 4.88 -1.47
CA THR A 178 22.47 3.65 -1.73
C THR A 178 22.47 2.71 -0.52
N GLU A 179 22.69 3.24 0.68
CA GLU A 179 22.70 2.45 1.91
C GLU A 179 21.31 1.80 2.16
N ILE A 180 20.24 2.53 1.86
CA ILE A 180 18.87 2.02 1.98
C ILE A 180 18.63 0.91 0.97
N PHE A 181 18.97 1.12 -0.30
CA PHE A 181 18.82 0.10 -1.34
C PHE A 181 19.60 -1.18 -1.03
N ASP A 182 20.83 -1.06 -0.55
CA ASP A 182 21.70 -2.19 -0.17
C ASP A 182 21.15 -2.96 1.05
N SER A 183 20.30 -2.32 1.86
CA SER A 183 19.69 -2.94 3.04
C SER A 183 18.40 -3.70 2.75
N VAL A 184 17.84 -3.56 1.56
CA VAL A 184 16.54 -4.17 1.21
C VAL A 184 16.63 -5.69 1.16
N ILE A 185 15.72 -6.35 1.85
CA ILE A 185 15.50 -7.79 1.75
C ILE A 185 14.49 -8.07 0.64
N ASN A 186 13.38 -7.34 0.66
CA ASN A 186 12.37 -7.37 -0.39
C ASN A 186 11.53 -6.08 -0.35
N ASN A 187 10.86 -5.80 -1.45
CA ASN A 187 9.75 -4.86 -1.53
C ASN A 187 8.74 -5.43 -2.52
N ILE A 188 7.61 -5.88 -2.00
CA ILE A 188 6.60 -6.65 -2.74
C ILE A 188 5.44 -5.73 -3.09
N PRO A 189 5.31 -5.29 -4.36
CA PRO A 189 4.12 -4.62 -4.84
C PRO A 189 2.92 -5.56 -4.87
N VAL A 190 1.75 -5.02 -4.53
CA VAL A 190 0.48 -5.75 -4.55
C VAL A 190 -0.56 -4.90 -5.24
N TYR A 191 -1.15 -5.40 -6.32
CA TYR A 191 -2.30 -4.78 -6.94
C TYR A 191 -3.60 -5.37 -6.36
N MET A 192 -4.50 -4.50 -5.93
CA MET A 192 -5.78 -4.85 -5.32
C MET A 192 -6.91 -4.14 -6.07
N PRO A 193 -7.68 -4.85 -6.92
CA PRO A 193 -8.66 -4.22 -7.81
C PRO A 193 -9.87 -3.60 -7.11
N TYR A 194 -10.20 -4.01 -5.87
CA TYR A 194 -11.40 -3.58 -5.16
C TYR A 194 -11.16 -3.12 -3.73
N ALA A 195 -9.95 -2.64 -3.43
CA ALA A 195 -9.54 -2.33 -2.06
C ALA A 195 -10.40 -1.25 -1.40
N SER A 196 -10.69 -0.16 -2.10
CA SER A 196 -11.49 0.94 -1.54
C SER A 196 -13.00 0.72 -1.62
N ALA A 197 -13.48 -0.30 -2.33
CA ALA A 197 -14.89 -0.62 -2.42
C ALA A 197 -15.50 -1.02 -1.05
N LEU A 198 -14.69 -1.42 -0.10
CA LEU A 198 -15.10 -1.71 1.27
C LEU A 198 -15.43 -0.47 2.11
N PHE A 199 -15.04 0.71 1.66
CA PHE A 199 -15.18 1.96 2.40
C PHE A 199 -16.21 2.93 1.78
N ASN A 200 -16.88 2.52 0.71
CA ASN A 200 -17.95 3.26 0.02
C ASN A 200 -19.36 2.66 0.40
#